data_b8b9bf2865d71c1d510475bf9edf463c
#
_entry.id   b8b9bf2865d71c1d510475bf9edf463c
#
_cell.length_a   1.000
_cell.length_b   1.000
_cell.length_c   1.000
_cell.angle_alpha   90.00
_cell.angle_beta   90.00
_cell.angle_gamma   90.00
#
_symmetry.space_group_name_H-M   'P 1'
#
loop_
_entity.id
_entity.type
_entity.pdbx_description
1 polymer ?
#
loop_
_entity_poly.entity_id
_entity_poly.type
_entity_poly.pdbx_seq_one_letter_code
_entity_poly.pdbx_strand_id
1 'polypeptide(L)'
;MEAPERALRAAVVRAVGTVMRDWHDQGMNECVIAACDGASKGNPGPAAWAWVVADAQGNPVRWEAGPLGTATNNVAELTALAELLESTGPAARVEVRMDSQYAMNAVTKWLPGWKRNGWKTSGGKPVANRELVTRIDALLADRSVTFRYVPAHQVNGDPLNAIADQAASEAAVAQSPAGTAHGATALPVPAPARSTKGRSEAYGASGGAKGRSAAGASRGGRSTGTIAARFAGRCHCGKPYAAKEPIAKNPNGWGHPECRTAPA
;
A
#
# COMPACT_ATOMS: atom_id res chain seq x y z
N MET A 1 17.81 -33.55 12.11
CA MET A 1 17.83 -32.17 12.60
C MET A 1 16.46 -31.47 12.49
N GLU A 2 15.33 -32.17 12.70
CA GLU A 2 13.96 -31.61 12.55
C GLU A 2 13.20 -31.43 13.87
N ALA A 3 13.70 -31.91 14.98
CA ALA A 3 13.00 -31.84 16.27
C ALA A 3 12.92 -30.45 16.93
N PRO A 4 13.95 -29.57 16.89
CA PRO A 4 13.90 -28.27 17.55
C PRO A 4 12.96 -27.29 16.86
N GLU A 5 12.80 -27.37 15.54
CA GLU A 5 11.94 -26.47 14.76
C GLU A 5 10.45 -26.75 14.97
N ARG A 6 10.07 -28.01 15.12
CA ARG A 6 8.70 -28.42 15.49
C ARG A 6 8.34 -28.00 16.92
N ALA A 7 9.29 -28.09 17.85
CA ALA A 7 9.07 -27.65 19.24
C ALA A 7 8.91 -26.13 19.34
N LEU A 8 9.65 -25.36 18.56
CA LEU A 8 9.57 -23.91 18.50
C LEU A 8 8.22 -23.46 17.89
N ARG A 9 7.79 -24.09 16.80
CA ARG A 9 6.46 -23.85 16.20
C ARG A 9 5.33 -24.21 17.15
N ALA A 10 5.44 -25.30 17.89
CA ALA A 10 4.44 -25.71 18.87
C ALA A 10 4.40 -24.77 20.08
N ALA A 11 5.54 -24.21 20.51
CA ALA A 11 5.61 -23.23 21.59
C ALA A 11 5.00 -21.88 21.17
N VAL A 12 5.26 -21.41 19.94
CA VAL A 12 4.67 -20.20 19.39
C VAL A 12 3.14 -20.36 19.24
N VAL A 13 2.66 -21.50 18.75
CA VAL A 13 1.22 -21.78 18.63
C VAL A 13 0.57 -21.86 20.02
N ARG A 14 1.25 -22.38 21.05
CA ARG A 14 0.74 -22.38 22.42
C ARG A 14 0.71 -20.99 23.05
N ALA A 15 1.75 -20.19 22.87
CA ALA A 15 1.82 -18.81 23.36
C ALA A 15 0.72 -17.95 22.72
N VAL A 16 0.55 -18.05 21.40
CA VAL A 16 -0.54 -17.39 20.67
C VAL A 16 -1.92 -17.90 21.14
N GLY A 17 -2.07 -19.20 21.40
CA GLY A 17 -3.32 -19.78 21.90
C GLY A 17 -3.64 -19.41 23.35
N THR A 18 -2.66 -19.01 24.17
CA THR A 18 -2.90 -18.56 25.55
C THR A 18 -3.29 -17.08 25.56
N VAL A 19 -2.63 -16.24 24.80
CA VAL A 19 -3.03 -14.83 24.62
C VAL A 19 -4.40 -14.72 23.97
N MET A 20 -4.76 -15.60 23.02
CA MET A 20 -6.10 -15.62 22.41
C MET A 20 -7.20 -16.09 23.38
N ARG A 21 -6.89 -16.92 24.39
CA ARG A 21 -7.88 -17.34 25.41
C ARG A 21 -8.22 -16.22 26.37
N ASP A 22 -7.27 -15.37 26.72
CA ASP A 22 -7.52 -14.21 27.58
C ASP A 22 -8.42 -13.16 26.89
N TRP A 23 -8.39 -13.09 25.56
CA TRP A 23 -9.29 -12.23 24.76
C TRP A 23 -10.71 -12.82 24.64
N HIS A 24 -10.85 -14.12 24.70
CA HIS A 24 -12.16 -14.80 24.62
C HIS A 24 -12.98 -14.64 25.90
N ASP A 25 -12.32 -14.39 27.04
CA ASP A 25 -12.98 -14.33 28.35
C ASP A 25 -13.39 -12.91 28.77
N GLN A 26 -12.96 -11.89 28.01
CA GLN A 26 -13.31 -10.49 28.26
C GLN A 26 -14.33 -9.93 27.25
N GLY A 27 -15.52 -10.53 27.18
CA GLY A 27 -16.71 -9.88 26.59
C GLY A 27 -16.63 -9.57 25.08
N MET A 28 -17.04 -10.47 24.27
CA MET A 28 -17.12 -10.60 22.81
C MET A 28 -17.86 -9.49 22.04
N ASN A 29 -17.65 -8.21 22.35
CA ASN A 29 -18.26 -7.13 21.57
C ASN A 29 -17.32 -5.96 21.23
N GLU A 30 -16.05 -6.06 21.58
CA GLU A 30 -15.09 -4.98 21.28
C GLU A 30 -14.52 -5.13 19.87
N CYS A 31 -14.53 -4.00 19.13
CA CYS A 31 -13.92 -3.92 17.81
C CYS A 31 -12.42 -3.73 17.98
N VAL A 32 -11.63 -4.64 17.43
CA VAL A 32 -10.17 -4.50 17.34
C VAL A 32 -9.84 -3.38 16.37
N ILE A 33 -9.08 -2.40 16.81
CA ILE A 33 -8.57 -1.34 15.94
C ILE A 33 -7.16 -1.71 15.50
N ALA A 34 -6.90 -1.71 14.20
CA ALA A 34 -5.60 -2.08 13.67
C ALA A 34 -5.21 -1.25 12.46
N ALA A 35 -3.92 -1.15 12.19
CA ALA A 35 -3.40 -0.58 10.95
C ALA A 35 -2.38 -1.52 10.31
N CYS A 36 -2.23 -1.44 9.00
CA CYS A 36 -1.22 -2.16 8.26
C CYS A 36 -0.65 -1.32 7.12
N ASP A 37 0.62 -1.54 6.82
CA ASP A 37 1.33 -0.86 5.76
C ASP A 37 2.39 -1.75 5.13
N GLY A 38 2.72 -1.49 3.88
CA GLY A 38 3.76 -2.17 3.12
C GLY A 38 4.77 -1.20 2.56
N ALA A 39 6.05 -1.47 2.76
CA ALA A 39 7.14 -0.65 2.24
C ALA A 39 7.97 -1.37 1.19
N SER A 40 8.43 -0.63 0.17
CA SER A 40 9.41 -1.10 -0.81
C SER A 40 10.45 -0.02 -1.08
N LYS A 41 11.73 -0.36 -0.98
CA LYS A 41 12.86 0.54 -1.25
C LYS A 41 13.26 0.49 -2.73
N GLY A 42 12.33 0.80 -3.57
CA GLY A 42 12.31 0.64 -5.03
C GLY A 42 11.04 -0.11 -5.44
N ASN A 43 10.69 -0.13 -6.74
CA ASN A 43 9.45 -0.78 -7.17
C ASN A 43 9.66 -1.55 -8.50
N PRO A 44 10.10 -2.83 -8.42
CA PRO A 44 10.38 -3.62 -7.22
C PRO A 44 11.70 -3.27 -6.52
N GLY A 45 11.82 -3.65 -5.23
CA GLY A 45 13.02 -3.46 -4.41
C GLY A 45 12.90 -4.20 -3.07
N PRO A 46 13.89 -4.05 -2.16
CA PRO A 46 13.78 -4.60 -0.82
C PRO A 46 12.48 -4.15 -0.17
N ALA A 47 11.63 -5.09 0.20
CA ALA A 47 10.27 -4.83 0.66
C ALA A 47 9.97 -5.55 1.97
N ALA A 48 8.98 -5.04 2.69
CA ALA A 48 8.49 -5.61 3.94
C ALA A 48 7.02 -5.23 4.16
N TRP A 49 6.37 -5.99 5.01
CA TRP A 49 5.04 -5.73 5.53
C TRP A 49 5.10 -5.39 7.01
N ALA A 50 4.13 -4.67 7.52
CA ALA A 50 3.92 -4.48 8.95
C ALA A 50 2.46 -4.29 9.29
N TRP A 51 2.12 -4.61 10.55
CA TRP A 51 0.83 -4.29 11.13
C TRP A 51 0.98 -3.94 12.61
N VAL A 52 -0.01 -3.20 13.13
CA VAL A 52 -0.14 -2.84 14.54
C VAL A 52 -1.59 -3.00 14.96
N VAL A 53 -1.80 -3.55 16.16
CA VAL A 53 -3.10 -3.72 16.79
C VAL A 53 -3.15 -2.86 18.04
N ALA A 54 -4.28 -2.18 18.26
CA ALA A 54 -4.54 -1.34 19.41
C ALA A 54 -5.64 -1.93 20.30
N ASP A 55 -5.66 -1.49 21.56
CA ASP A 55 -6.76 -1.71 22.49
C ASP A 55 -8.00 -0.88 22.10
N ALA A 56 -9.08 -1.02 22.86
CA ALA A 56 -10.33 -0.27 22.65
C ALA A 56 -10.17 1.24 22.82
N GLN A 57 -9.15 1.69 23.52
CA GLN A 57 -8.81 3.10 23.70
C GLN A 57 -7.94 3.64 22.55
N GLY A 58 -7.50 2.78 21.65
CA GLY A 58 -6.65 3.13 20.53
C GLY A 58 -5.15 3.14 20.83
N ASN A 59 -4.73 2.61 21.99
CA ASN A 59 -3.32 2.49 22.31
C ASN A 59 -2.74 1.25 21.64
N PRO A 60 -1.58 1.35 20.95
CA PRO A 60 -0.96 0.20 20.32
C PRO A 60 -0.47 -0.79 21.36
N VAL A 61 -0.87 -2.06 21.25
CA VAL A 61 -0.55 -3.13 22.20
C VAL A 61 0.31 -4.24 21.59
N ARG A 62 0.25 -4.40 20.27
CA ARG A 62 1.01 -5.43 19.56
C ARG A 62 1.30 -4.99 18.13
N TRP A 63 2.48 -5.31 17.64
CA TRP A 63 2.88 -5.05 16.28
C TRP A 63 3.85 -6.11 15.76
N GLU A 64 3.88 -6.33 14.46
CA GLU A 64 4.83 -7.20 13.79
C GLU A 64 5.19 -6.63 12.42
N ALA A 65 6.39 -6.94 11.99
CA ALA A 65 6.90 -6.63 10.66
C ALA A 65 7.75 -7.78 10.14
N GLY A 66 7.71 -8.01 8.84
CA GLY A 66 8.50 -9.08 8.23
C GLY A 66 8.99 -8.74 6.84
N PRO A 67 10.18 -9.25 6.45
CA PRO A 67 10.77 -9.01 5.15
C PRO A 67 10.05 -9.81 4.05
N LEU A 68 10.13 -9.28 2.82
CA LEU A 68 9.60 -9.92 1.61
C LEU A 68 10.69 -10.18 0.56
N GLY A 69 11.95 -9.84 0.87
CA GLY A 69 12.98 -9.80 -0.15
C GLY A 69 12.67 -8.72 -1.19
N THR A 70 12.86 -9.02 -2.46
CA THR A 70 12.54 -8.08 -3.56
C THR A 70 11.08 -8.20 -3.97
N ALA A 71 10.29 -7.17 -3.73
CA ALA A 71 8.87 -7.13 -4.09
C ALA A 71 8.44 -5.72 -4.51
N THR A 72 7.24 -5.62 -5.09
CA THR A 72 6.61 -4.34 -5.40
C THR A 72 5.88 -3.77 -4.19
N ASN A 73 5.66 -2.46 -4.17
CA ASN A 73 4.86 -1.82 -3.11
C ASN A 73 3.47 -2.48 -2.95
N ASN A 74 2.79 -2.74 -4.06
CA ASN A 74 1.47 -3.38 -4.01
C ASN A 74 1.49 -4.80 -3.39
N VAL A 75 2.57 -5.56 -3.59
CA VAL A 75 2.75 -6.87 -2.94
C VAL A 75 2.93 -6.67 -1.44
N ALA A 76 3.74 -5.70 -1.02
CA ALA A 76 3.98 -5.41 0.40
C ALA A 76 2.69 -5.00 1.13
N GLU A 77 1.92 -4.09 0.53
CA GLU A 77 0.63 -3.62 1.03
C GLU A 77 -0.42 -4.74 1.20
N LEU A 78 -0.57 -5.58 0.16
CA LEU A 78 -1.49 -6.71 0.22
C LEU A 78 -1.03 -7.75 1.24
N THR A 79 0.28 -7.98 1.35
CA THR A 79 0.82 -8.91 2.34
C THR A 79 0.58 -8.38 3.76
N ALA A 80 0.81 -7.10 4.01
CA ALA A 80 0.55 -6.47 5.30
C ALA A 80 -0.92 -6.67 5.75
N LEU A 81 -1.87 -6.49 4.82
CA LEU A 81 -3.28 -6.76 5.10
C LEU A 81 -3.55 -8.24 5.38
N ALA A 82 -2.97 -9.16 4.62
CA ALA A 82 -3.16 -10.59 4.84
C ALA A 82 -2.62 -11.03 6.21
N GLU A 83 -1.38 -10.61 6.56
CA GLU A 83 -0.74 -10.90 7.84
C GLU A 83 -1.55 -10.34 9.02
N LEU A 84 -2.07 -9.10 8.91
CA LEU A 84 -2.95 -8.52 9.90
C LEU A 84 -4.21 -9.36 10.12
N LEU A 85 -4.89 -9.74 9.03
CA LEU A 85 -6.11 -10.52 9.11
C LEU A 85 -5.87 -11.90 9.73
N GLU A 86 -4.76 -12.55 9.45
CA GLU A 86 -4.38 -13.81 10.10
C GLU A 86 -4.09 -13.63 11.59
N SER A 87 -3.43 -12.52 11.95
CA SER A 87 -3.04 -12.24 13.33
C SER A 87 -4.23 -11.93 14.26
N THR A 88 -5.37 -11.47 13.72
CA THR A 88 -6.54 -11.06 14.50
C THR A 88 -7.60 -12.15 14.68
N GLY A 89 -7.40 -13.33 14.08
CA GLY A 89 -8.34 -14.45 14.19
C GLY A 89 -9.73 -14.20 13.54
N PRO A 90 -10.50 -15.24 13.25
CA PRO A 90 -11.72 -15.14 12.45
C PRO A 90 -12.91 -14.52 13.20
N ALA A 91 -12.98 -14.66 14.51
CA ALA A 91 -14.13 -14.20 15.31
C ALA A 91 -14.08 -12.70 15.67
N ALA A 92 -12.95 -12.04 15.50
CA ALA A 92 -12.81 -10.64 15.87
C ALA A 92 -13.53 -9.70 14.87
N ARG A 93 -14.20 -8.68 15.40
CA ARG A 93 -14.60 -7.51 14.60
C ARG A 93 -13.39 -6.61 14.48
N VAL A 94 -13.01 -6.22 13.28
CA VAL A 94 -11.77 -5.48 13.05
C VAL A 94 -12.03 -4.20 12.24
N GLU A 95 -11.57 -3.05 12.74
CA GLU A 95 -11.39 -1.85 11.95
C GLU A 95 -9.95 -1.80 11.44
N VAL A 96 -9.77 -1.94 10.13
CA VAL A 96 -8.46 -1.87 9.47
C VAL A 96 -8.24 -0.47 8.92
N ARG A 97 -7.19 0.20 9.40
CA ARG A 97 -6.73 1.50 8.91
C ARG A 97 -5.56 1.31 7.97
N MET A 98 -5.62 1.91 6.80
CA MET A 98 -4.57 1.82 5.79
C MET A 98 -4.60 3.00 4.83
N ASP A 99 -3.45 3.36 4.28
CA ASP A 99 -3.32 4.43 3.28
C ASP A 99 -3.20 3.91 1.84
N SER A 100 -3.08 2.61 1.65
CA SER A 100 -3.07 1.99 0.33
C SER A 100 -4.45 1.99 -0.32
N GLN A 101 -4.70 2.94 -1.19
CA GLN A 101 -5.91 2.95 -2.02
C GLN A 101 -5.99 1.73 -2.94
N TYR A 102 -4.84 1.21 -3.40
CA TYR A 102 -4.81 0.02 -4.23
C TYR A 102 -5.32 -1.20 -3.45
N ALA A 103 -4.71 -1.51 -2.31
CA ALA A 103 -5.09 -2.66 -1.50
C ALA A 103 -6.56 -2.55 -1.04
N MET A 104 -6.99 -1.39 -0.56
CA MET A 104 -8.37 -1.15 -0.16
C MET A 104 -9.35 -1.35 -1.32
N ASN A 105 -9.11 -0.76 -2.49
CA ASN A 105 -9.99 -0.92 -3.65
C ASN A 105 -9.98 -2.36 -4.18
N ALA A 106 -8.83 -3.05 -4.12
CA ALA A 106 -8.73 -4.44 -4.53
C ALA A 106 -9.74 -5.31 -3.77
N VAL A 107 -9.78 -5.19 -2.44
CA VAL A 107 -10.59 -6.07 -1.58
C VAL A 107 -12.02 -5.58 -1.39
N THR A 108 -12.29 -4.26 -1.47
CA THR A 108 -13.64 -3.73 -1.23
C THR A 108 -14.44 -3.49 -2.51
N LYS A 109 -13.79 -3.17 -3.63
CA LYS A 109 -14.47 -2.76 -4.87
C LYS A 109 -14.27 -3.71 -6.03
N TRP A 110 -13.01 -4.18 -6.26
CA TRP A 110 -12.69 -4.89 -7.50
C TRP A 110 -12.85 -6.40 -7.37
N LEU A 111 -12.61 -6.95 -6.20
CA LEU A 111 -12.66 -8.39 -5.92
C LEU A 111 -13.94 -9.08 -6.42
N PRO A 112 -15.17 -8.57 -6.15
CA PRO A 112 -16.38 -9.21 -6.66
C PRO A 112 -16.44 -9.25 -8.19
N GLY A 113 -15.96 -8.20 -8.85
CA GLY A 113 -15.86 -8.13 -10.29
C GLY A 113 -14.84 -9.11 -10.86
N TRP A 114 -13.67 -9.19 -10.26
CA TRP A 114 -12.62 -10.12 -10.68
C TRP A 114 -13.06 -11.59 -10.54
N LYS A 115 -13.74 -11.95 -9.46
CA LYS A 115 -14.30 -13.30 -9.27
C LYS A 115 -15.30 -13.64 -10.39
N ARG A 116 -16.25 -12.75 -10.70
CA ARG A 116 -17.22 -12.97 -11.78
C ARG A 116 -16.59 -13.05 -13.16
N ASN A 117 -15.50 -12.31 -13.40
CA ASN A 117 -14.81 -12.26 -14.70
C ASN A 117 -13.67 -13.29 -14.84
N GLY A 118 -13.64 -14.34 -14.00
CA GLY A 118 -12.61 -15.38 -14.04
C GLY A 118 -11.20 -14.83 -13.78
N TRP A 119 -11.07 -13.89 -12.81
CA TRP A 119 -9.82 -13.26 -12.41
C TRP A 119 -9.14 -12.45 -13.50
N LYS A 120 -9.94 -11.76 -14.29
CA LYS A 120 -9.48 -10.84 -15.33
C LYS A 120 -9.92 -9.41 -15.01
N THR A 121 -9.07 -8.44 -15.36
CA THR A 121 -9.40 -7.02 -15.31
C THR A 121 -10.43 -6.68 -16.39
N SER A 122 -11.04 -5.48 -16.34
CA SER A 122 -11.93 -4.97 -17.39
C SER A 122 -11.27 -4.92 -18.78
N GLY A 123 -9.94 -4.83 -18.85
CA GLY A 123 -9.16 -4.90 -20.09
C GLY A 123 -8.78 -6.32 -20.51
N GLY A 124 -9.31 -7.38 -19.89
CA GLY A 124 -9.06 -8.77 -20.24
C GLY A 124 -7.72 -9.34 -19.76
N LYS A 125 -6.86 -8.55 -19.11
CA LYS A 125 -5.58 -9.01 -18.57
C LYS A 125 -5.80 -9.77 -17.25
N PRO A 126 -4.95 -10.77 -16.93
CA PRO A 126 -4.97 -11.41 -15.61
C PRO A 126 -4.86 -10.37 -14.49
N VAL A 127 -5.55 -10.60 -13.38
CA VAL A 127 -5.42 -9.76 -12.18
C VAL A 127 -4.01 -9.93 -11.61
N ALA A 128 -3.33 -8.82 -11.40
CA ALA A 128 -2.04 -8.81 -10.72
C ALA A 128 -2.21 -9.22 -9.24
N ASN A 129 -1.19 -9.89 -8.67
CA ASN A 129 -1.18 -10.32 -7.27
C ASN A 129 -2.39 -11.21 -6.90
N ARG A 130 -2.90 -12.00 -7.86
CA ARG A 130 -4.11 -12.82 -7.70
C ARG A 130 -4.05 -13.71 -6.46
N GLU A 131 -2.90 -14.34 -6.20
CA GLU A 131 -2.73 -15.25 -5.07
C GLU A 131 -2.95 -14.53 -3.73
N LEU A 132 -2.35 -13.35 -3.55
CA LEU A 132 -2.55 -12.53 -2.36
C LEU A 132 -4.00 -12.06 -2.21
N VAL A 133 -4.61 -11.60 -3.30
CA VAL A 133 -6.01 -11.18 -3.27
C VAL A 133 -6.94 -12.35 -2.95
N THR A 134 -6.66 -13.55 -3.45
CA THR A 134 -7.42 -14.77 -3.14
C THR A 134 -7.24 -15.18 -1.67
N ARG A 135 -6.02 -15.08 -1.12
CA ARG A 135 -5.74 -15.30 0.31
C ARG A 135 -6.54 -14.35 1.18
N ILE A 136 -6.53 -13.05 0.84
CA ILE A 136 -7.29 -12.04 1.58
C ILE A 136 -8.80 -12.30 1.47
N ASP A 137 -9.32 -12.65 0.30
CA ASP A 137 -10.73 -13.00 0.11
C ASP A 137 -11.17 -14.15 1.03
N ALA A 138 -10.34 -15.18 1.15
CA ALA A 138 -10.59 -16.29 2.07
C ALA A 138 -10.56 -15.85 3.55
N LEU A 139 -9.64 -14.95 3.91
CA LEU A 139 -9.51 -14.40 5.25
C LEU A 139 -10.65 -13.43 5.62
N LEU A 140 -11.30 -12.83 4.64
CA LEU A 140 -12.46 -11.96 4.85
C LEU A 140 -13.78 -12.71 4.89
N ALA A 141 -13.82 -13.98 4.46
CA ALA A 141 -15.02 -14.78 4.48
C ALA A 141 -15.55 -14.91 5.91
N ASP A 142 -16.86 -14.65 6.07
CA ASP A 142 -17.58 -14.74 7.35
C ASP A 142 -17.02 -13.88 8.50
N ARG A 143 -16.26 -12.81 8.16
CA ARG A 143 -15.69 -11.87 9.13
C ARG A 143 -16.34 -10.49 9.05
N SER A 144 -16.43 -9.83 10.20
CA SER A 144 -16.82 -8.42 10.30
C SER A 144 -15.59 -7.52 10.23
N VAL A 145 -15.20 -7.08 9.03
CA VAL A 145 -14.06 -6.17 8.81
C VAL A 145 -14.53 -4.86 8.21
N THR A 146 -14.17 -3.76 8.86
CA THR A 146 -14.42 -2.40 8.37
C THR A 146 -13.10 -1.80 7.91
N PHE A 147 -13.05 -1.31 6.68
CA PHE A 147 -11.86 -0.63 6.14
C PHE A 147 -12.00 0.89 6.26
N ARG A 148 -10.98 1.53 6.83
CA ARG A 148 -10.88 2.98 6.95
C ARG A 148 -9.64 3.50 6.23
N TYR A 149 -9.86 4.29 5.19
CA TYR A 149 -8.75 5.00 4.54
C TYR A 149 -8.21 6.10 5.46
N VAL A 150 -6.90 6.13 5.63
CA VAL A 150 -6.17 7.17 6.35
C VAL A 150 -5.12 7.77 5.40
N PRO A 151 -5.01 9.10 5.28
CA PRO A 151 -4.00 9.69 4.40
C PRO A 151 -2.58 9.44 4.92
N ALA A 152 -1.67 9.04 4.02
CA ALA A 152 -0.26 8.85 4.33
C ALA A 152 0.42 10.15 4.83
N HIS A 153 1.41 10.01 5.71
CA HIS A 153 2.38 11.06 6.08
C HIS A 153 1.79 12.42 6.49
N GLN A 154 0.62 12.44 7.10
CA GLN A 154 0.01 13.67 7.61
C GLN A 154 0.65 14.10 8.94
N VAL A 155 0.83 15.42 9.15
CA VAL A 155 1.38 15.98 10.40
C VAL A 155 0.56 15.57 11.62
N ASN A 156 -0.76 15.47 11.48
CA ASN A 156 -1.70 14.98 12.49
C ASN A 156 -2.44 13.75 11.94
N GLY A 157 -1.71 12.83 11.30
CA GLY A 157 -2.25 11.62 10.71
C GLY A 157 -2.63 10.56 11.74
N ASP A 158 -3.06 9.42 11.23
CA ASP A 158 -3.41 8.29 12.09
C ASP A 158 -2.15 7.71 12.76
N PRO A 159 -2.09 7.65 14.10
CA PRO A 159 -0.88 7.22 14.81
C PRO A 159 -0.57 5.73 14.58
N LEU A 160 -1.58 4.87 14.41
CA LEU A 160 -1.36 3.45 14.17
C LEU A 160 -0.79 3.23 12.76
N ASN A 161 -1.32 3.93 11.75
CA ASN A 161 -0.76 3.86 10.40
C ASN A 161 0.69 4.38 10.36
N ALA A 162 1.01 5.43 11.11
CA ALA A 162 2.37 5.94 11.18
C ALA A 162 3.35 4.94 11.81
N ILE A 163 2.91 4.16 12.82
CA ILE A 163 3.71 3.09 13.42
C ILE A 163 3.90 1.95 12.42
N ALA A 164 2.85 1.54 11.68
CA ALA A 164 2.94 0.50 10.67
C ALA A 164 3.89 0.88 9.52
N ASP A 165 3.78 2.12 8.98
CA ASP A 165 4.69 2.67 7.95
C ASP A 165 6.16 2.62 8.42
N GLN A 166 6.44 3.11 9.64
CA GLN A 166 7.79 3.08 10.19
C GLN A 166 8.32 1.63 10.32
N ALA A 167 7.51 0.72 10.88
CA ALA A 167 7.88 -0.68 11.04
C ALA A 167 8.17 -1.37 9.70
N ALA A 168 7.29 -1.19 8.70
CA ALA A 168 7.48 -1.72 7.36
C ALA A 168 8.74 -1.14 6.70
N SER A 169 8.95 0.19 6.85
CA SER A 169 10.12 0.89 6.32
C SER A 169 11.44 0.36 6.90
N GLU A 170 11.49 0.14 8.22
CA GLU A 170 12.66 -0.43 8.93
C GLU A 170 12.90 -1.88 8.52
N ALA A 171 11.87 -2.72 8.50
CA ALA A 171 11.98 -4.12 8.10
C ALA A 171 12.38 -4.28 6.63
N ALA A 172 11.94 -3.36 5.75
CA ALA A 172 12.37 -3.35 4.35
C ALA A 172 13.87 -3.04 4.18
N VAL A 173 14.45 -2.25 5.08
CA VAL A 173 15.90 -1.99 5.09
C VAL A 173 16.66 -3.12 5.76
N ALA A 174 16.21 -3.57 6.93
CA ALA A 174 16.89 -4.59 7.73
C ALA A 174 16.78 -6.00 7.12
N GLN A 175 15.74 -6.27 6.33
CA GLN A 175 15.41 -7.58 5.77
C GLN A 175 15.37 -8.68 6.85
N SER A 176 14.85 -8.33 8.03
CA SER A 176 14.68 -9.21 9.17
C SER A 176 13.34 -8.98 9.84
N PRO A 177 12.71 -10.02 10.45
CA PRO A 177 11.48 -9.85 11.18
C PRO A 177 11.72 -9.05 12.47
N ALA A 178 10.71 -8.28 12.87
CA ALA A 178 10.69 -7.51 14.10
C ALA A 178 9.25 -7.44 14.64
N GLY A 179 9.11 -7.22 15.94
CA GLY A 179 7.79 -7.08 16.55
C GLY A 179 7.71 -7.66 17.93
N THR A 180 6.52 -7.63 18.49
CA THR A 180 6.21 -8.13 19.83
C THR A 180 6.54 -9.62 20.00
N ALA A 181 6.26 -10.45 18.99
CA ALA A 181 6.60 -11.87 19.00
C ALA A 181 8.11 -12.12 18.87
N HIS A 182 8.87 -11.15 18.41
CA HIS A 182 10.33 -11.17 18.30
C HIS A 182 11.04 -10.49 19.48
N GLY A 183 10.31 -10.23 20.58
CA GLY A 183 10.87 -9.67 21.81
C GLY A 183 11.03 -8.14 21.80
N ALA A 184 10.46 -7.44 20.83
CA ALA A 184 10.44 -5.99 20.85
C ALA A 184 9.54 -5.48 21.98
N THR A 185 10.11 -4.67 22.88
CA THR A 185 9.40 -4.02 23.99
C THR A 185 8.98 -2.60 23.69
N ALA A 186 9.54 -2.00 22.63
CA ALA A 186 9.23 -0.65 22.20
C ALA A 186 8.48 -0.67 20.86
N LEU A 187 7.65 0.33 20.66
CA LEU A 187 7.00 0.59 19.38
C LEU A 187 7.98 1.28 18.42
N PRO A 188 7.88 1.05 17.11
CA PRO A 188 8.56 1.87 16.12
C PRO A 188 8.20 3.34 16.30
N VAL A 189 9.19 4.21 16.27
CA VAL A 189 8.99 5.66 16.42
C VAL A 189 8.81 6.26 15.04
N PRO A 190 7.59 6.74 14.70
CA PRO A 190 7.35 7.36 13.40
C PRO A 190 8.31 8.52 13.12
N ALA A 191 8.89 8.55 11.93
CA ALA A 191 9.68 9.69 11.51
C ALA A 191 8.82 10.97 11.51
N PRO A 192 9.37 12.12 11.92
CA PRO A 192 8.62 13.37 11.90
C PRO A 192 8.10 13.63 10.49
N ALA A 193 6.80 13.94 10.38
CA ALA A 193 6.17 14.20 9.11
C ALA A 193 6.92 15.29 8.36
N ARG A 194 7.49 14.94 7.21
CA ARG A 194 8.13 15.94 6.34
C ARG A 194 7.02 16.79 5.77
N SER A 195 7.08 18.09 6.01
CA SER A 195 6.23 19.08 5.37
C SER A 195 6.38 18.93 3.85
N THR A 196 5.52 18.17 3.22
CA THR A 196 5.47 18.01 1.77
C THR A 196 4.78 19.22 1.16
N LYS A 197 5.49 20.34 1.05
CA LYS A 197 5.19 21.31 -0.01
C LYS A 197 5.46 20.61 -1.35
N GLY A 198 4.41 20.07 -1.96
CA GLY A 198 4.35 19.75 -3.38
C GLY A 198 5.09 18.49 -3.83
N ARG A 199 4.57 17.31 -3.55
CA ARG A 199 4.82 16.13 -4.37
C ARG A 199 3.52 15.35 -4.55
N SER A 200 2.79 15.70 -5.60
CA SER A 200 1.72 14.84 -6.11
C SER A 200 2.37 13.58 -6.66
N GLU A 201 2.23 12.47 -5.95
CA GLU A 201 2.60 11.16 -6.48
C GLU A 201 1.58 10.79 -7.56
N ALA A 202 2.05 10.88 -8.81
CA ALA A 202 1.33 10.34 -9.94
C ALA A 202 1.40 8.82 -9.88
N TYR A 203 0.37 8.19 -9.33
CA TYR A 203 0.14 6.76 -9.49
C TYR A 203 -0.15 6.48 -10.95
N GLY A 204 0.79 5.82 -11.62
CA GLY A 204 0.63 5.34 -12.98
C GLY A 204 -0.44 4.24 -13.05
N ALA A 205 -1.68 4.64 -13.29
CA ALA A 205 -2.74 3.73 -13.68
C ALA A 205 -2.55 3.36 -15.15
N SER A 206 -1.91 2.24 -15.43
CA SER A 206 -1.99 1.59 -16.74
C SER A 206 -3.26 0.77 -16.83
N GLY A 207 -4.35 1.38 -17.23
CA GLY A 207 -5.61 0.71 -17.51
C GLY A 207 -6.44 1.57 -18.44
N GLY A 208 -6.40 1.26 -19.74
CA GLY A 208 -7.16 1.99 -20.75
C GLY A 208 -8.66 1.84 -20.58
N ALA A 209 -9.37 2.95 -20.66
CA ALA A 209 -10.77 2.96 -21.00
C ALA A 209 -11.03 4.10 -22.01
N LYS A 210 -11.36 3.73 -23.24
CA LYS A 210 -12.05 4.60 -24.19
C LYS A 210 -13.50 4.75 -23.76
N GLY A 211 -13.97 5.97 -23.54
CA GLY A 211 -15.38 6.26 -23.28
C GLY A 211 -15.67 7.73 -23.54
N ARG A 212 -16.61 7.96 -24.46
CA ARG A 212 -16.99 9.19 -25.14
C ARG A 212 -17.59 10.29 -24.26
N SER A 213 -17.27 11.53 -24.66
CA SER A 213 -18.10 12.73 -24.78
C SER A 213 -19.08 13.18 -23.69
N ALA A 214 -18.87 14.39 -23.17
CA ALA A 214 -19.85 15.48 -23.29
C ALA A 214 -19.20 16.82 -22.88
N ALA A 215 -19.61 17.86 -23.58
CA ALA A 215 -19.08 19.21 -23.54
C ALA A 215 -19.49 19.97 -22.28
N GLY A 216 -18.60 20.86 -21.81
CA GLY A 216 -18.87 21.86 -20.81
C GLY A 216 -17.79 22.92 -20.85
N ALA A 217 -18.06 24.05 -21.48
CA ALA A 217 -17.13 25.16 -21.62
C ALA A 217 -16.97 25.93 -20.31
N SER A 218 -15.73 26.22 -19.90
CA SER A 218 -15.43 27.46 -19.16
C SER A 218 -14.01 27.91 -19.47
N ARG A 219 -13.91 29.18 -19.80
CA ARG A 219 -12.71 29.96 -20.16
C ARG A 219 -11.80 30.12 -18.96
N GLY A 220 -10.46 30.08 -19.17
CA GLY A 220 -9.51 30.61 -18.20
C GLY A 220 -8.07 30.21 -18.44
N GLY A 221 -7.25 31.13 -18.95
CA GLY A 221 -5.82 31.18 -18.68
C GLY A 221 -4.88 30.24 -19.40
N ARG A 222 -4.28 30.68 -20.51
CA ARG A 222 -3.10 30.04 -21.12
C ARG A 222 -1.90 30.17 -20.18
N SER A 223 -1.59 29.13 -19.45
CA SER A 223 -0.30 28.96 -18.77
C SER A 223 0.73 28.50 -19.82
N THR A 224 1.74 29.33 -20.08
CA THR A 224 2.88 29.01 -20.95
C THR A 224 3.87 28.09 -20.19
N GLY A 225 3.43 26.89 -19.83
CA GLY A 225 4.23 25.98 -19.01
C GLY A 225 5.34 25.26 -19.79
N THR A 226 6.58 25.70 -19.64
CA THR A 226 7.76 24.86 -19.85
C THR A 226 8.10 24.15 -18.55
N ILE A 227 8.57 22.90 -18.65
CA ILE A 227 9.08 22.12 -17.51
C ILE A 227 10.51 21.67 -17.83
N ALA A 228 11.32 21.41 -16.82
CA ALA A 228 12.65 20.82 -17.01
C ALA A 228 12.50 19.32 -17.37
N ALA A 229 13.16 18.87 -18.42
CA ALA A 229 13.18 17.46 -18.82
C ALA A 229 13.77 16.60 -17.70
N ARG A 230 13.03 15.59 -17.27
CA ARG A 230 13.49 14.67 -16.23
C ARG A 230 14.60 13.74 -16.74
N PHE A 231 14.56 13.39 -18.02
CA PHE A 231 15.50 12.53 -18.72
C PHE A 231 15.83 13.13 -20.09
N ALA A 232 17.00 12.78 -20.64
CA ALA A 232 17.32 13.07 -22.02
C ALA A 232 16.32 12.37 -22.95
N GLY A 233 15.97 13.02 -24.06
CA GLY A 233 15.02 12.47 -25.01
C GLY A 233 15.19 13.10 -26.40
N ARG A 234 14.25 12.82 -27.30
CA ARG A 234 14.26 13.35 -28.67
C ARG A 234 12.93 14.06 -28.96
N CYS A 235 13.01 15.29 -29.43
CA CYS A 235 11.83 16.05 -29.88
C CYS A 235 11.32 15.52 -31.23
N HIS A 236 10.06 15.80 -31.57
CA HIS A 236 9.49 15.45 -32.86
C HIS A 236 10.22 16.13 -34.06
N CYS A 237 10.93 17.21 -33.81
CA CYS A 237 11.80 17.83 -34.83
C CYS A 237 13.10 17.04 -35.11
N GLY A 238 13.27 15.87 -34.50
CA GLY A 238 14.42 14.98 -34.64
C GLY A 238 15.63 15.36 -33.78
N LYS A 239 15.68 16.56 -33.18
CA LYS A 239 16.81 16.98 -32.33
C LYS A 239 16.69 16.40 -30.91
N PRO A 240 17.81 15.99 -30.29
CA PRO A 240 17.83 15.54 -28.91
C PRO A 240 17.72 16.72 -27.95
N TYR A 241 17.21 16.46 -26.73
CA TYR A 241 17.32 17.36 -25.58
C TYR A 241 17.91 16.61 -24.38
N ALA A 242 18.67 17.31 -23.56
CA ALA A 242 19.30 16.72 -22.38
C ALA A 242 18.36 16.72 -21.16
N ALA A 243 18.71 15.94 -20.13
CA ALA A 243 18.05 16.04 -18.83
C ALA A 243 18.24 17.46 -18.26
N LYS A 244 17.18 17.99 -17.64
CA LYS A 244 17.06 19.35 -17.09
C LYS A 244 16.90 20.47 -18.14
N GLU A 245 16.96 20.18 -19.42
CA GLU A 245 16.59 21.19 -20.43
C GLU A 245 15.11 21.55 -20.35
N PRO A 246 14.75 22.83 -20.63
CA PRO A 246 13.34 23.23 -20.67
C PRO A 246 12.63 22.57 -21.87
N ILE A 247 11.56 21.86 -21.60
CA ILE A 247 10.70 21.24 -22.61
C ILE A 247 9.26 21.73 -22.46
N ALA A 248 8.51 21.68 -23.54
CA ALA A 248 7.10 22.03 -23.58
C ALA A 248 6.26 20.92 -24.22
N LYS A 249 4.98 20.86 -23.84
CA LYS A 249 4.04 19.92 -24.44
C LYS A 249 3.68 20.39 -25.86
N ASN A 250 3.76 19.48 -26.83
CA ASN A 250 3.35 19.65 -28.22
C ASN A 250 2.38 18.51 -28.63
N PRO A 251 1.77 18.53 -29.82
CA PRO A 251 0.81 17.51 -30.24
C PRO A 251 1.34 16.08 -30.21
N ASN A 252 2.65 15.89 -30.38
CA ASN A 252 3.29 14.57 -30.42
C ASN A 252 4.01 14.18 -29.10
N GLY A 253 3.81 14.96 -28.01
CA GLY A 253 4.41 14.65 -26.71
C GLY A 253 5.15 15.84 -26.10
N TRP A 254 6.38 15.63 -25.65
CA TRP A 254 7.24 16.64 -25.04
C TRP A 254 8.45 16.90 -25.94
N GLY A 255 8.87 18.15 -26.06
CA GLY A 255 9.99 18.56 -26.91
C GLY A 255 10.42 20.00 -26.65
N HIS A 256 11.27 20.56 -27.51
CA HIS A 256 11.74 21.92 -27.36
C HIS A 256 10.59 22.92 -27.29
N PRO A 257 10.69 23.99 -26.49
CA PRO A 257 9.60 24.97 -26.32
C PRO A 257 9.18 25.64 -27.64
N GLU A 258 10.14 25.84 -28.56
CA GLU A 258 9.91 26.37 -29.90
C GLU A 258 9.14 25.42 -30.81
N CYS A 259 9.11 24.14 -30.50
CA CYS A 259 8.36 23.14 -31.29
C CYS A 259 6.92 22.93 -30.79
N ARG A 260 6.36 23.85 -30.00
CA ARG A 260 4.96 23.82 -29.51
C ARG A 260 3.92 23.85 -30.60
N THR A 261 4.17 24.66 -31.58
CA THR A 261 3.35 24.79 -32.79
C THR A 261 4.14 24.21 -33.94
N ALA A 262 3.92 22.92 -34.26
CA ALA A 262 4.42 22.40 -35.51
C ALA A 262 3.60 23.05 -36.63
N PRO A 263 4.20 23.60 -37.68
CA PRO A 263 3.47 23.82 -38.92
C PRO A 263 3.03 22.45 -39.44
N ALA A 264 1.83 22.43 -39.98
CA ALA A 264 1.22 21.25 -40.60
C ALA A 264 2.11 20.74 -41.75
#